data_a493340dc92a299a2c5ebf9ce7b95995
#
_entry.id   a493340dc92a299a2c5ebf9ce7b95995
#
_cell.length_a   1.000
_cell.length_b   1.000
_cell.length_c   1.000
_cell.angle_alpha   90.00
_cell.angle_beta   90.00
_cell.angle_gamma   90.00
#
_symmetry.space_group_name_H-M   'P 1'
#
loop_
_entity.id
_entity.type
_entity.pdbx_description
1 polymer ?
#
loop_
_entity_poly.entity_id
_entity_poly.type
_entity_poly.pdbx_seq_one_letter_code
_entity_poly.pdbx_strand_id
1 'polypeptide(L)'
;MSTIIPLAGRSLPADCLVFKHSTACPVSAEAAREMQGLDAGLPFYQVNVREQRDLSNWVATAYGVRHQSPQLILLRGGKAVKSWSHWDVNRATVAKELAAGR
;
A
#
# COMPACT_ATOMS: atom_id res chain seq x y z
N MET A 1 1.96 -12.23 10.88
CA MET A 1 2.49 -11.21 9.96
C MET A 1 2.00 -11.47 8.56
N SER A 2 1.67 -10.40 7.85
CA SER A 2 1.27 -10.53 6.45
C SER A 2 2.48 -10.73 5.55
N THR A 3 2.35 -11.58 4.54
CA THR A 3 3.35 -11.70 3.50
C THR A 3 3.14 -10.57 2.50
N ILE A 4 4.16 -9.75 2.27
CA ILE A 4 4.09 -8.66 1.30
C ILE A 4 4.64 -9.19 -0.03
N ILE A 5 3.82 -9.12 -1.07
CA ILE A 5 4.11 -9.69 -2.38
C ILE A 5 4.51 -8.57 -3.33
N PRO A 6 5.68 -8.64 -3.99
CA PRO A 6 6.02 -7.65 -5.02
C PRO A 6 5.00 -7.69 -6.16
N LEU A 7 4.47 -6.52 -6.52
CA LEU A 7 3.55 -6.43 -7.64
C LEU A 7 4.31 -6.68 -8.94
N ALA A 8 3.85 -7.64 -9.73
CA ALA A 8 4.55 -8.07 -10.94
C ALA A 8 3.87 -7.61 -12.24
N GLY A 9 2.62 -7.14 -12.16
CA GLY A 9 1.88 -6.73 -13.36
C GLY A 9 0.70 -5.86 -13.01
N ARG A 10 -0.04 -5.44 -14.03
CA ARG A 10 -1.19 -4.54 -13.89
C ARG A 10 -2.45 -5.31 -13.52
N SER A 11 -2.41 -5.98 -12.38
CA SER A 11 -3.54 -6.76 -11.90
C SER A 11 -3.48 -6.87 -10.38
N LEU A 12 -4.60 -6.57 -9.74
CA LEU A 12 -4.74 -6.62 -8.29
C LEU A 12 -6.09 -7.25 -7.92
N PRO A 13 -6.16 -8.01 -6.82
CA PRO A 13 -7.44 -8.49 -6.31
C PRO A 13 -8.38 -7.33 -5.97
N ALA A 14 -9.67 -7.60 -5.96
CA ALA A 14 -10.66 -6.59 -5.60
C ALA A 14 -10.47 -6.08 -4.18
N ASP A 15 -10.07 -6.94 -3.25
CA ASP A 15 -9.81 -6.59 -1.86
C ASP A 15 -8.34 -6.86 -1.57
N CYS A 16 -7.56 -5.81 -1.32
CA CYS A 16 -6.14 -5.94 -1.01
C CYS A 16 -5.56 -4.64 -0.48
N LEU A 17 -4.31 -4.72 -0.02
CA LEU A 17 -3.50 -3.55 0.31
C LEU A 17 -2.39 -3.40 -0.71
N VAL A 18 -2.08 -2.17 -1.09
CA VAL A 18 -0.97 -1.84 -1.98
C VAL A 18 -0.08 -0.82 -1.29
N PHE A 19 1.17 -1.18 -1.05
CA PHE A 19 2.15 -0.30 -0.44
C PHE A 19 3.10 0.23 -1.51
N LYS A 20 3.12 1.55 -1.67
CA LYS A 20 4.08 2.23 -2.54
C LYS A 20 5.30 2.62 -1.72
N HIS A 21 6.42 2.01 -2.05
CA HIS A 21 7.67 2.13 -1.31
C HIS A 21 8.75 2.78 -2.16
N SER A 22 9.51 3.71 -1.57
CA SER A 22 10.69 4.30 -2.21
C SER A 22 11.94 3.92 -1.41
N THR A 23 12.90 3.27 -2.06
CA THR A 23 14.15 2.87 -1.42
C THR A 23 15.06 4.06 -1.11
N ALA A 24 14.76 5.25 -1.66
CA ALA A 24 15.57 6.45 -1.47
C ALA A 24 15.01 7.38 -0.37
N CYS A 25 13.90 7.02 0.27
CA CYS A 25 13.23 7.89 1.24
C CYS A 25 13.30 7.29 2.66
N PRO A 26 13.89 8.01 3.64
CA PRO A 26 13.94 7.52 5.03
C PRO A 26 12.56 7.29 5.63
N VAL A 27 11.58 8.13 5.31
CA VAL A 27 10.20 7.97 5.78
C VAL A 27 9.61 6.67 5.22
N SER A 28 9.92 6.34 3.97
CA SER A 28 9.45 5.11 3.34
C SER A 28 10.09 3.87 3.99
N ALA A 29 11.36 3.96 4.40
CA ALA A 29 12.02 2.87 5.09
C ALA A 29 11.34 2.56 6.43
N GLU A 30 10.95 3.59 7.17
CA GLU A 30 10.22 3.43 8.42
C GLU A 30 8.83 2.85 8.18
N ALA A 31 8.12 3.35 7.15
CA ALA A 31 6.82 2.81 6.76
C ALA A 31 6.91 1.32 6.38
N ALA A 32 7.95 0.94 5.67
CA ALA A 32 8.16 -0.46 5.29
C ALA A 32 8.32 -1.35 6.52
N ARG A 33 9.07 -0.87 7.51
CA ARG A 33 9.27 -1.58 8.76
C ARG A 33 7.95 -1.78 9.49
N GLU A 34 7.12 -0.73 9.56
CA GLU A 34 5.80 -0.80 10.16
C GLU A 34 4.88 -1.78 9.43
N MET A 35 4.91 -1.77 8.10
CA MET A 35 4.05 -2.63 7.29
C MET A 35 4.43 -4.10 7.41
N GLN A 36 5.70 -4.42 7.63
CA GLN A 36 6.13 -5.80 7.85
C GLN A 36 5.54 -6.40 9.13
N GLY A 37 5.26 -5.56 10.12
CA GLY A 37 4.64 -6.01 11.37
C GLY A 37 3.12 -5.99 11.35
N LEU A 38 2.51 -5.54 10.27
CA LEU A 38 1.05 -5.46 10.17
C LEU A 38 0.44 -6.82 9.81
N ASP A 39 -0.57 -7.23 10.55
CA ASP A 39 -1.37 -8.40 10.20
C ASP A 39 -2.68 -7.90 9.57
N ALA A 40 -2.68 -7.83 8.24
CA ALA A 40 -3.76 -7.20 7.51
C ALA A 40 -4.97 -8.11 7.27
N GLY A 41 -4.76 -9.42 7.23
CA GLY A 41 -5.83 -10.36 6.89
C GLY A 41 -6.29 -10.25 5.44
N LEU A 42 -5.50 -9.58 4.58
CA LEU A 42 -5.79 -9.34 3.17
C LEU A 42 -4.53 -9.60 2.35
N PRO A 43 -4.66 -9.92 1.06
CA PRO A 43 -3.49 -9.90 0.17
C PRO A 43 -2.80 -8.54 0.25
N PHE A 44 -1.48 -8.54 0.34
CA PHE A 44 -0.70 -7.34 0.56
C PHE A 44 0.38 -7.25 -0.51
N TYR A 45 0.33 -6.20 -1.34
CA TYR A 45 1.25 -6.02 -2.45
C TYR A 45 2.13 -4.80 -2.23
N GLN A 46 3.34 -4.84 -2.80
CA GLN A 46 4.27 -3.73 -2.74
C GLN A 46 4.73 -3.34 -4.14
N VAL A 47 4.77 -2.03 -4.38
CA VAL A 47 5.31 -1.43 -5.62
C VAL A 47 6.49 -0.57 -5.24
N ASN A 48 7.65 -0.79 -5.86
CA ASN A 48 8.79 0.12 -5.73
C ASN A 48 8.61 1.26 -6.71
N VAL A 49 8.36 2.48 -6.20
CA VAL A 49 7.99 3.62 -7.04
C VAL A 49 9.12 4.07 -7.97
N ARG A 50 10.38 3.75 -7.65
CA ARG A 50 11.51 4.13 -8.49
C ARG A 50 11.79 3.09 -9.58
N GLU A 51 11.80 1.81 -9.20
CA GLU A 51 12.11 0.72 -10.12
C GLU A 51 10.91 0.31 -10.94
N GLN A 52 9.71 0.46 -10.39
CA GLN A 52 8.45 0.06 -11.04
C GLN A 52 7.56 1.28 -11.27
N ARG A 53 8.14 2.33 -11.86
CA ARG A 53 7.42 3.59 -12.08
C ARG A 53 6.13 3.40 -12.87
N ASP A 54 6.15 2.56 -13.90
CA ASP A 54 4.97 2.30 -14.72
C ASP A 54 3.85 1.66 -13.91
N LEU A 55 4.17 0.70 -13.04
CA LEU A 55 3.18 0.07 -12.18
C LEU A 55 2.66 1.04 -11.13
N SER A 56 3.53 1.88 -10.56
CA SER A 56 3.13 2.90 -9.61
C SER A 56 2.16 3.89 -10.23
N ASN A 57 2.45 4.34 -11.46
CA ASN A 57 1.58 5.26 -12.20
C ASN A 57 0.25 4.59 -12.56
N TRP A 58 0.30 3.32 -12.95
CA TRP A 58 -0.91 2.57 -13.24
C TRP A 58 -1.84 2.49 -12.02
N VAL A 59 -1.29 2.21 -10.83
CA VAL A 59 -2.09 2.16 -9.60
C VAL A 59 -2.77 3.51 -9.36
N ALA A 60 -2.05 4.61 -9.51
CA ALA A 60 -2.61 5.94 -9.30
C ALA A 60 -3.76 6.21 -10.28
N THR A 61 -3.58 5.89 -11.55
CA THR A 61 -4.57 6.13 -12.59
C THR A 61 -5.77 5.19 -12.49
N ALA A 62 -5.50 3.89 -12.32
CA ALA A 62 -6.55 2.87 -12.32
C ALA A 62 -7.50 3.03 -11.13
N TYR A 63 -7.00 3.47 -9.98
CA TYR A 63 -7.80 3.58 -8.76
C TYR A 63 -8.09 5.03 -8.36
N GLY A 64 -7.65 6.00 -9.16
CA GLY A 64 -7.94 7.40 -8.91
C GLY A 64 -7.34 7.94 -7.63
N VAL A 65 -6.16 7.47 -7.24
CA VAL A 65 -5.47 7.88 -6.01
C VAL A 65 -4.24 8.71 -6.39
N ARG A 66 -4.18 9.94 -5.88
CA ARG A 66 -3.03 10.81 -6.12
C ARG A 66 -1.75 10.15 -5.63
N HIS A 67 -0.74 10.09 -6.50
CA HIS A 67 0.54 9.47 -6.17
C HIS A 67 1.23 10.17 -5.00
N GLN A 68 1.66 9.37 -4.02
CA GLN A 68 2.51 9.79 -2.92
C GLN A 68 3.47 8.65 -2.59
N SER A 69 4.52 8.92 -1.82
CA SER A 69 5.49 7.92 -1.40
C SER A 69 6.13 8.34 -0.07
N PRO A 70 6.07 7.50 0.99
CA PRO A 70 5.35 6.23 1.03
C PRO A 70 3.84 6.41 1.03
N GLN A 71 3.14 5.41 0.48
CA GLN A 71 1.68 5.44 0.44
C GLN A 71 1.15 4.01 0.57
N LEU A 72 0.10 3.86 1.35
CA LEU A 72 -0.64 2.61 1.46
C LEU A 72 -2.06 2.85 0.98
N ILE A 73 -2.57 1.95 0.15
CA ILE A 73 -3.91 2.05 -0.42
C ILE A 73 -4.69 0.80 -0.06
N LEU A 74 -5.88 0.98 0.49
CA LEU A 74 -6.81 -0.12 0.76
C LEU A 74 -7.83 -0.19 -0.36
N LEU A 75 -7.87 -1.33 -1.05
CA LEU A 75 -8.87 -1.62 -2.09
C LEU A 75 -9.96 -2.53 -1.53
N ARG A 76 -11.20 -2.19 -1.82
CA ARG A 76 -12.38 -3.00 -1.53
C ARG A 76 -13.31 -2.96 -2.72
N GLY A 77 -13.69 -4.15 -3.21
CA GLY A 77 -14.58 -4.24 -4.37
C GLY A 77 -13.99 -3.63 -5.63
N GLY A 78 -12.68 -3.64 -5.76
CA GLY A 78 -11.97 -3.06 -6.91
C GLY A 78 -11.83 -1.55 -6.87
N LYS A 79 -12.09 -0.92 -5.73
CA LYS A 79 -12.01 0.54 -5.57
C LYS A 79 -11.13 0.91 -4.39
N ALA A 80 -10.44 2.05 -4.51
CA ALA A 80 -9.68 2.61 -3.39
C ALA A 80 -10.65 3.26 -2.41
N VAL A 81 -10.74 2.69 -1.21
CA VAL A 81 -11.66 3.19 -0.17
C VAL A 81 -10.95 3.99 0.90
N LYS A 82 -9.63 3.82 1.03
CA LYS A 82 -8.82 4.55 1.99
C LYS A 82 -7.38 4.57 1.51
N SER A 83 -6.67 5.67 1.80
CA SER A 83 -5.23 5.73 1.57
C SER A 83 -4.55 6.46 2.72
N TRP A 84 -3.30 6.09 2.97
CA TRP A 84 -2.44 6.72 3.96
C TRP A 84 -1.14 7.10 3.28
N SER A 85 -0.51 8.17 3.72
CA SER A 85 0.76 8.60 3.15
C SER A 85 1.70 9.10 4.23
N HIS A 86 3.01 9.06 3.93
CA HIS A 86 4.07 9.55 4.81
C HIS A 86 4.00 8.89 6.20
N TRP A 87 3.94 9.67 7.26
CA TRP A 87 3.95 9.16 8.63
C TRP A 87 2.67 8.45 9.05
N ASP A 88 1.58 8.61 8.27
CA ASP A 88 0.33 7.89 8.53
C ASP A 88 0.42 6.41 8.11
N VAL A 89 1.45 6.03 7.35
CA VAL A 89 1.70 4.63 7.01
C VAL A 89 2.40 3.98 8.20
N ASN A 90 1.63 3.66 9.22
CA ASN A 90 2.11 3.01 10.41
C ASN A 90 1.12 1.95 10.87
N ARG A 91 1.64 0.96 11.61
CA ARG A 91 0.88 -0.22 11.98
C ARG A 91 -0.36 0.12 12.80
N ALA A 92 -0.23 1.00 13.77
CA ALA A 92 -1.33 1.34 14.67
C ALA A 92 -2.49 2.00 13.92
N THR A 93 -2.18 2.99 13.08
CA THR A 93 -3.19 3.74 12.31
C THR A 93 -3.91 2.84 11.32
N VAL A 94 -3.14 2.02 10.59
CA VAL A 94 -3.71 1.14 9.56
C VAL A 94 -4.53 0.02 10.20
N ALA A 95 -4.02 -0.60 11.27
CA ALA A 95 -4.73 -1.68 11.95
C ALA A 95 -6.07 -1.22 12.51
N LYS A 96 -6.11 0.00 13.03
CA LYS A 96 -7.36 0.58 13.55
C LYS A 96 -8.42 0.71 12.47
N GLU A 97 -8.04 1.19 11.28
CA GLU A 97 -8.96 1.34 10.16
C GLU A 97 -9.41 -0.02 9.63
N LEU A 98 -8.51 -0.98 9.52
CA LEU A 98 -8.86 -2.33 9.08
C LEU A 98 -9.85 -3.00 10.03
N ALA A 99 -9.67 -2.82 11.32
CA ALA A 99 -10.58 -3.37 12.32
C ALA A 99 -11.95 -2.70 12.25
N ALA A 100 -12.01 -1.39 12.03
CA ALA A 100 -13.25 -0.63 11.95
C ALA A 100 -14.05 -0.96 10.68
N GLY A 101 -13.38 -1.37 9.61
CA GLY A 101 -14.01 -1.66 8.32
C GLY A 101 -14.56 -3.08 8.17
N ARG A 102 -14.55 -3.88 9.22
CA ARG A 102 -15.00 -5.27 9.17
C ARG A 102 -16.46 -5.44 9.54
#